data_613c4e4454197416b4c8ea23a493f9ac
#
_entry.id   613c4e4454197416b4c8ea23a493f9ac
#
_cell.length_a   1.000
_cell.length_b   1.000
_cell.length_c   1.000
_cell.angle_alpha   90.00
_cell.angle_beta   90.00
_cell.angle_gamma   90.00
#
_symmetry.space_group_name_H-M   'P 1'
#
loop_
_entity.id
_entity.type
_entity.pdbx_description
1 polymer ?
#
loop_
_entity_poly.entity_id
_entity_poly.type
_entity_poly.pdbx_seq_one_letter_code
_entity_poly.pdbx_strand_id
1 'polypeptide(L)'
;MRKKPISYVLATVLLVAIGSCGNKETAQGGQVPEYPAVEVQQAKTVLEKKYPATIAGREDIEVRPKIEGYLEKIYVDEGATVKKGDLLFKISAPQYQQTVIAAESAVKNAQIHVDKTRPLVADTIVNPYELEMAILDLQAKKADLVQARTNLGYTLIKSPVDGVVGEIIFRTGSLVSPQVQQPLTVVSDINEVHVYFSLDEREFLDLYNAYEGETLDEKLKHFPKVQLVLSNGERAKAEGTITSIAGLLDRNTGAARIRATFLN
;
A
#
# COMPACT_ATOMS: atom_id res chain seq x y z
N MET A 1 60.47 -103.72 46.40
CA MET A 1 59.38 -104.29 45.57
C MET A 1 58.59 -103.22 44.92
N ARG A 2 58.49 -103.29 43.62
CA ARG A 2 57.67 -102.50 42.63
C ARG A 2 57.55 -100.97 42.75
N LYS A 3 58.48 -100.25 42.15
CA LYS A 3 58.34 -98.90 41.69
C LYS A 3 57.69 -98.93 40.32
N LYS A 4 56.50 -98.35 40.15
CA LYS A 4 55.84 -98.01 38.91
C LYS A 4 54.79 -96.91 39.19
N PRO A 5 54.37 -96.13 38.29
CA PRO A 5 54.94 -95.49 37.11
C PRO A 5 54.60 -94.00 37.05
N ILE A 6 55.43 -93.15 37.61
CA ILE A 6 55.25 -91.68 37.54
C ILE A 6 55.66 -91.14 36.17
N SER A 7 56.47 -91.89 35.42
CA SER A 7 57.04 -91.45 34.15
C SER A 7 56.05 -91.40 33.01
N TYR A 8 55.02 -92.26 33.02
CA TYR A 8 53.96 -92.20 31.93
C TYR A 8 52.90 -91.10 32.10
N VAL A 9 52.65 -90.70 33.32
CA VAL A 9 51.69 -89.64 33.61
C VAL A 9 52.27 -88.27 33.22
N LEU A 10 53.63 -88.15 33.42
CA LEU A 10 54.30 -86.90 33.02
C LEU A 10 54.42 -86.78 31.49
N ALA A 11 54.55 -87.87 30.77
CA ALA A 11 54.61 -87.88 29.30
C ALA A 11 53.24 -87.57 28.65
N THR A 12 52.16 -88.04 29.25
CA THR A 12 50.80 -87.80 28.76
C THR A 12 50.32 -86.34 29.03
N VAL A 13 50.73 -85.72 30.14
CA VAL A 13 50.42 -84.33 30.46
C VAL A 13 51.21 -83.38 29.53
N LEU A 14 52.45 -83.77 29.15
CA LEU A 14 53.23 -82.91 28.24
C LEU A 14 52.72 -82.98 26.80
N LEU A 15 52.08 -84.08 26.34
CA LEU A 15 51.52 -84.20 24.99
C LEU A 15 50.21 -83.40 24.78
N VAL A 16 49.45 -83.17 25.89
CA VAL A 16 48.20 -82.36 25.83
C VAL A 16 48.50 -80.88 25.85
N ALA A 17 49.67 -80.40 26.29
CA ALA A 17 50.03 -78.97 26.31
C ALA A 17 50.52 -78.44 24.98
N ILE A 18 50.81 -79.31 24.00
CA ILE A 18 51.31 -78.85 22.67
C ILE A 18 50.18 -78.73 21.62
N GLY A 19 48.97 -79.19 21.94
CA GLY A 19 47.81 -79.14 21.05
C GLY A 19 46.97 -77.87 21.11
N SER A 20 47.33 -76.84 21.93
CA SER A 20 46.49 -75.68 22.18
C SER A 20 47.03 -74.35 21.58
N CYS A 21 47.79 -74.41 20.51
CA CYS A 21 48.21 -73.22 19.77
C CYS A 21 47.86 -73.33 18.28
N GLY A 22 46.59 -73.24 17.99
CA GLY A 22 46.09 -73.27 16.60
C GLY A 22 44.74 -72.62 16.44
N ASN A 23 44.50 -71.54 17.22
CA ASN A 23 43.37 -70.66 16.89
C ASN A 23 43.81 -69.74 15.77
N LYS A 24 43.53 -70.13 14.54
CA LYS A 24 43.45 -69.23 13.49
C LYS A 24 42.26 -68.32 13.82
N GLU A 25 42.52 -67.16 14.40
CA GLU A 25 41.62 -66.02 14.24
C GLU A 25 41.41 -65.84 12.76
N THR A 26 40.35 -66.40 12.23
CA THR A 26 39.75 -65.92 11.04
C THR A 26 39.40 -64.45 11.38
N ALA A 27 40.25 -63.53 10.93
CA ALA A 27 39.86 -62.14 10.86
C ALA A 27 38.49 -62.09 10.15
N GLN A 28 37.42 -62.01 10.94
CA GLN A 28 36.16 -61.59 10.42
C GLN A 28 36.46 -60.22 9.81
N GLY A 29 36.68 -60.23 8.50
CA GLY A 29 36.69 -58.99 7.74
C GLY A 29 35.42 -58.31 8.12
N GLY A 30 35.57 -57.23 8.90
CA GLY A 30 34.44 -56.39 9.26
C GLY A 30 33.74 -56.06 7.95
N GLN A 31 32.50 -56.51 7.79
CA GLN A 31 31.67 -56.08 6.71
C GLN A 31 31.61 -54.58 6.82
N VAL A 32 32.29 -53.89 5.91
CA VAL A 32 32.17 -52.44 5.78
C VAL A 32 30.70 -52.20 5.47
N PRO A 33 29.97 -51.49 6.34
CA PRO A 33 28.57 -51.24 6.08
C PRO A 33 28.43 -50.51 4.75
N GLU A 34 27.74 -51.12 3.80
CA GLU A 34 27.40 -50.47 2.52
C GLU A 34 26.32 -49.45 2.84
N TYR A 35 26.67 -48.19 2.69
CA TYR A 35 25.72 -47.08 2.73
C TYR A 35 25.21 -46.79 1.33
N PRO A 36 23.90 -46.62 1.14
CA PRO A 36 23.38 -46.21 -0.15
C PRO A 36 23.94 -44.82 -0.51
N ALA A 37 24.74 -44.75 -1.53
CA ALA A 37 25.23 -43.51 -2.07
C ALA A 37 24.24 -43.03 -3.13
N VAL A 38 23.78 -41.78 -2.99
CA VAL A 38 22.97 -41.10 -4.00
C VAL A 38 23.86 -40.12 -4.76
N GLU A 39 23.90 -40.27 -6.05
CA GLU A 39 24.59 -39.30 -6.91
C GLU A 39 23.87 -37.99 -6.89
N VAL A 40 24.51 -36.91 -6.40
CA VAL A 40 23.96 -35.57 -6.37
C VAL A 40 24.11 -34.98 -7.75
N GLN A 41 22.97 -34.80 -8.48
CA GLN A 41 22.94 -34.15 -9.74
C GLN A 41 22.73 -32.63 -9.55
N GLN A 42 23.44 -31.83 -10.33
CA GLN A 42 23.22 -30.40 -10.37
C GLN A 42 21.85 -30.09 -11.01
N ALA A 43 20.93 -29.55 -10.25
CA ALA A 43 19.63 -29.08 -10.73
C ALA A 43 19.56 -27.57 -10.58
N LYS A 44 19.03 -26.91 -11.61
CA LYS A 44 18.65 -25.50 -11.47
C LYS A 44 17.42 -25.42 -10.56
N THR A 45 17.54 -24.73 -9.44
CA THR A 45 16.44 -24.45 -8.56
C THR A 45 16.20 -22.95 -8.48
N VAL A 46 14.95 -22.55 -8.32
CA VAL A 46 14.58 -21.17 -8.04
C VAL A 46 14.47 -21.02 -6.55
N LEU A 47 15.26 -20.13 -5.97
CA LEU A 47 15.18 -19.80 -4.56
C LEU A 47 14.13 -18.69 -4.39
N GLU A 48 13.00 -19.03 -3.79
CA GLU A 48 11.97 -18.06 -3.45
C GLU A 48 12.18 -17.53 -2.03
N LYS A 49 12.23 -16.22 -1.89
CA LYS A 49 12.17 -15.54 -0.59
C LYS A 49 10.80 -14.92 -0.42
N LYS A 50 10.21 -15.07 0.77
CA LYS A 50 8.88 -14.54 1.10
C LYS A 50 9.00 -13.42 2.14
N TYR A 51 8.34 -12.31 1.87
CA TYR A 51 8.32 -11.14 2.73
C TYR A 51 6.88 -10.82 3.12
N PRO A 52 6.62 -10.46 4.38
CA PRO A 52 5.33 -9.92 4.76
C PRO A 52 5.11 -8.60 4.04
N ALA A 53 3.92 -8.42 3.47
CA ALA A 53 3.60 -7.26 2.67
C ALA A 53 2.23 -6.68 3.05
N THR A 54 2.09 -5.36 2.88
CA THR A 54 0.83 -4.63 3.02
C THR A 54 0.37 -4.18 1.65
N ILE A 55 -0.90 -4.42 1.33
CA ILE A 55 -1.53 -4.01 0.07
C ILE A 55 -2.30 -2.72 0.34
N ALA A 56 -2.14 -1.73 -0.54
CA ALA A 56 -2.91 -0.48 -0.56
C ALA A 56 -3.39 -0.20 -1.99
N GLY A 57 -4.49 0.50 -2.15
CA GLY A 57 -4.88 1.05 -3.44
C GLY A 57 -3.82 2.01 -3.98
N ARG A 58 -3.88 2.30 -5.26
CA ARG A 58 -2.99 3.31 -5.88
C ARG A 58 -3.12 4.66 -5.21
N GLU A 59 -4.36 5.08 -4.97
CA GLU A 59 -4.72 6.28 -4.24
C GLU A 59 -5.89 5.98 -3.30
N ASP A 60 -5.67 6.18 -2.01
CA ASP A 60 -6.70 6.11 -0.99
C ASP A 60 -7.04 7.54 -0.57
N ILE A 61 -8.15 8.09 -1.07
CA ILE A 61 -8.52 9.47 -0.84
C ILE A 61 -9.65 9.55 0.18
N GLU A 62 -9.35 10.21 1.29
CA GLU A 62 -10.34 10.50 2.31
C GLU A 62 -11.34 11.55 1.83
N VAL A 63 -12.60 11.20 1.82
CA VAL A 63 -13.71 12.12 1.49
C VAL A 63 -14.19 12.79 2.77
N ARG A 64 -13.85 14.08 2.92
CA ARG A 64 -14.19 14.88 4.10
C ARG A 64 -15.15 16.02 3.73
N PRO A 65 -16.09 16.38 4.61
CA PRO A 65 -16.93 17.56 4.39
C PRO A 65 -16.10 18.84 4.49
N LYS A 66 -16.38 19.81 3.63
CA LYS A 66 -15.76 21.16 3.66
C LYS A 66 -16.60 22.18 4.41
N ILE A 67 -17.82 21.83 4.75
CA ILE A 67 -18.79 22.65 5.47
C ILE A 67 -19.46 21.86 6.57
N GLU A 68 -20.05 22.57 7.52
CA GLU A 68 -20.86 22.00 8.59
C GLU A 68 -22.31 21.88 8.17
N GLY A 69 -22.96 20.78 8.55
CA GLY A 69 -24.38 20.52 8.33
C GLY A 69 -24.79 19.10 8.62
N TYR A 70 -26.05 18.80 8.43
CA TYR A 70 -26.58 17.46 8.62
C TYR A 70 -26.50 16.65 7.32
N LEU A 71 -26.08 15.40 7.39
CA LEU A 71 -26.07 14.48 6.26
C LEU A 71 -27.51 14.17 5.84
N GLU A 72 -27.95 14.77 4.72
CA GLU A 72 -29.32 14.68 4.22
C GLU A 72 -29.55 13.36 3.47
N LYS A 73 -28.57 12.99 2.62
CA LYS A 73 -28.70 11.79 1.78
C LYS A 73 -27.33 11.21 1.44
N ILE A 74 -27.30 9.89 1.40
CA ILE A 74 -26.19 9.06 0.92
C ILE A 74 -26.64 8.45 -0.41
N TYR A 75 -25.84 8.58 -1.47
CA TYR A 75 -26.21 8.14 -2.83
C TYR A 75 -25.47 6.87 -3.25
N VAL A 76 -24.53 6.40 -2.44
CA VAL A 76 -23.68 5.25 -2.72
C VAL A 76 -23.67 4.29 -1.54
N ASP A 77 -23.41 3.02 -1.82
CA ASP A 77 -23.21 2.01 -0.79
C ASP A 77 -21.72 1.68 -0.63
N GLU A 78 -21.38 1.07 0.49
CA GLU A 78 -20.03 0.55 0.74
C GLU A 78 -19.68 -0.51 -0.33
N GLY A 79 -18.47 -0.47 -0.85
CA GLY A 79 -18.02 -1.36 -1.93
C GLY A 79 -18.51 -0.98 -3.32
N ALA A 80 -19.32 0.07 -3.47
CA ALA A 80 -19.77 0.52 -4.80
C ALA A 80 -18.62 1.14 -5.61
N THR A 81 -18.59 0.84 -6.90
CA THR A 81 -17.67 1.49 -7.85
C THR A 81 -18.24 2.84 -8.28
N VAL A 82 -17.41 3.87 -8.19
CA VAL A 82 -17.76 5.26 -8.54
C VAL A 82 -16.74 5.86 -9.47
N LYS A 83 -17.18 6.85 -10.25
CA LYS A 83 -16.33 7.66 -11.12
C LYS A 83 -16.09 9.03 -10.51
N LYS A 84 -14.98 9.64 -10.89
CA LYS A 84 -14.67 11.02 -10.54
C LYS A 84 -15.82 11.95 -10.89
N GLY A 85 -16.32 12.67 -9.88
CA GLY A 85 -17.46 13.59 -10.04
C GLY A 85 -18.81 12.99 -9.66
N ASP A 86 -18.92 11.69 -9.47
CA ASP A 86 -20.16 11.05 -9.01
C ASP A 86 -20.55 11.57 -7.61
N LEU A 87 -21.85 11.77 -7.41
CA LEU A 87 -22.39 12.30 -6.16
C LEU A 87 -22.41 11.20 -5.10
N LEU A 88 -21.68 11.43 -4.01
CA LEU A 88 -21.60 10.49 -2.89
C LEU A 88 -22.56 10.87 -1.75
N PHE A 89 -22.51 12.13 -1.32
CA PHE A 89 -23.27 12.61 -0.17
C PHE A 89 -23.89 13.98 -0.45
N LYS A 90 -25.01 14.25 0.23
CA LYS A 90 -25.65 15.58 0.27
C LYS A 90 -25.75 16.03 1.70
N ILE A 91 -25.27 17.23 2.00
CA ILE A 91 -25.40 17.90 3.29
C ILE A 91 -26.53 18.91 3.22
N SER A 92 -27.44 18.85 4.19
CA SER A 92 -28.45 19.87 4.40
C SER A 92 -27.83 21.05 5.16
N ALA A 93 -27.71 22.16 4.47
CA ALA A 93 -27.16 23.40 5.02
C ALA A 93 -27.85 24.62 4.36
N PRO A 94 -29.13 24.88 4.73
CA PRO A 94 -29.98 25.89 4.06
C PRO A 94 -29.40 27.30 4.15
N GLN A 95 -28.56 27.62 5.12
CA GLN A 95 -27.90 28.91 5.28
C GLN A 95 -27.05 29.27 4.04
N TYR A 96 -26.43 28.32 3.36
CA TYR A 96 -25.64 28.60 2.16
C TYR A 96 -26.52 28.96 0.96
N GLN A 97 -27.71 28.36 0.86
CA GLN A 97 -28.69 28.74 -0.17
C GLN A 97 -29.17 30.18 0.02
N GLN A 98 -29.44 30.57 1.27
CA GLN A 98 -29.84 31.94 1.60
C GLN A 98 -28.70 32.94 1.31
N THR A 99 -27.47 32.57 1.59
CA THR A 99 -26.31 33.42 1.27
C THR A 99 -26.15 33.61 -0.23
N VAL A 100 -26.42 32.62 -1.06
CA VAL A 100 -26.39 32.77 -2.54
C VAL A 100 -27.47 33.74 -2.99
N ILE A 101 -28.72 33.61 -2.48
CA ILE A 101 -29.83 34.52 -2.84
C ILE A 101 -29.50 35.95 -2.44
N ALA A 102 -28.92 36.16 -1.27
CA ALA A 102 -28.51 37.51 -0.81
C ALA A 102 -27.41 38.10 -1.71
N ALA A 103 -26.40 37.30 -2.06
CA ALA A 103 -25.29 37.71 -2.95
C ALA A 103 -25.79 38.02 -4.38
N GLU A 104 -26.72 37.21 -4.91
CA GLU A 104 -27.36 37.50 -6.21
C GLU A 104 -28.09 38.83 -6.22
N SER A 105 -28.81 39.13 -5.14
CA SER A 105 -29.50 40.41 -4.96
C SER A 105 -28.52 41.59 -4.89
N ALA A 106 -27.39 41.40 -4.20
CA ALA A 106 -26.33 42.42 -4.12
C ALA A 106 -25.69 42.69 -5.47
N VAL A 107 -25.39 41.67 -6.28
CA VAL A 107 -24.88 41.80 -7.65
C VAL A 107 -25.88 42.56 -8.51
N LYS A 108 -27.17 42.22 -8.42
CA LYS A 108 -28.22 42.90 -9.18
C LYS A 108 -28.31 44.39 -8.84
N ASN A 109 -28.24 44.74 -7.55
CA ASN A 109 -28.24 46.11 -7.09
C ASN A 109 -27.03 46.91 -7.61
N ALA A 110 -25.81 46.32 -7.51
CA ALA A 110 -24.59 46.94 -8.01
C ALA A 110 -24.64 47.11 -9.55
N GLN A 111 -25.21 46.15 -10.29
CA GLN A 111 -25.39 46.25 -11.73
C GLN A 111 -26.32 47.41 -12.09
N ILE A 112 -27.47 47.56 -11.39
CA ILE A 112 -28.38 48.68 -11.59
C ILE A 112 -27.69 50.02 -11.34
N HIS A 113 -26.79 50.08 -10.34
CA HIS A 113 -26.02 51.29 -10.05
C HIS A 113 -25.09 51.66 -11.21
N VAL A 114 -24.35 50.69 -11.75
CA VAL A 114 -23.52 50.91 -12.95
C VAL A 114 -24.37 51.39 -14.15
N ASP A 115 -25.51 50.71 -14.39
CA ASP A 115 -26.39 51.02 -15.53
C ASP A 115 -27.02 52.40 -15.42
N LYS A 116 -27.30 52.88 -14.20
CA LYS A 116 -27.78 54.26 -13.95
C LYS A 116 -26.67 55.31 -14.06
N THR A 117 -25.45 54.99 -13.58
CA THR A 117 -24.33 55.93 -13.55
C THR A 117 -23.75 56.15 -14.97
N ARG A 118 -23.72 55.11 -15.80
CA ARG A 118 -23.13 55.12 -17.13
C ARG A 118 -23.66 56.23 -18.04
N PRO A 119 -25.00 56.46 -18.23
CA PRO A 119 -25.51 57.51 -19.04
C PRO A 119 -25.22 58.93 -18.44
N LEU A 120 -25.23 59.05 -17.09
CA LEU A 120 -24.93 60.33 -16.45
C LEU A 120 -23.48 60.78 -16.68
N VAL A 121 -22.54 59.83 -16.77
CA VAL A 121 -21.15 60.12 -17.18
C VAL A 121 -21.09 60.51 -18.66
N ALA A 122 -21.83 59.82 -19.54
CA ALA A 122 -21.87 60.11 -20.94
C ALA A 122 -22.41 61.56 -21.20
N ASP A 123 -23.39 61.98 -20.39
CA ASP A 123 -23.96 63.31 -20.43
C ASP A 123 -23.14 64.36 -19.64
N THR A 124 -21.96 64.04 -19.15
CA THR A 124 -21.05 64.85 -18.31
C THR A 124 -21.68 65.43 -17.03
N ILE A 125 -22.73 64.77 -16.51
CA ILE A 125 -23.43 65.16 -15.28
C ILE A 125 -22.64 64.73 -14.02
N VAL A 126 -21.98 63.59 -14.09
CA VAL A 126 -21.15 63.02 -12.96
C VAL A 126 -19.74 62.75 -13.45
N ASN A 127 -18.81 62.70 -12.48
CA ASN A 127 -17.41 62.43 -12.75
C ASN A 127 -17.22 60.97 -13.24
N PRO A 128 -16.41 60.72 -14.30
CA PRO A 128 -16.05 59.38 -14.75
C PRO A 128 -15.57 58.45 -13.63
N TYR A 129 -14.92 58.99 -12.61
CA TYR A 129 -14.47 58.23 -11.42
C TYR A 129 -15.63 57.53 -10.68
N GLU A 130 -16.83 58.12 -10.65
CA GLU A 130 -18.00 57.48 -10.00
C GLU A 130 -18.45 56.23 -10.75
N LEU A 131 -18.36 56.23 -12.07
CA LEU A 131 -18.64 55.02 -12.86
C LEU A 131 -17.60 53.92 -12.60
N GLU A 132 -16.32 54.32 -12.52
CA GLU A 132 -15.25 53.37 -12.19
C GLU A 132 -15.46 52.75 -10.82
N MET A 133 -15.79 53.51 -9.80
CA MET A 133 -16.12 53.03 -8.47
C MET A 133 -17.33 52.08 -8.47
N ALA A 134 -18.39 52.41 -9.25
CA ALA A 134 -19.55 51.54 -9.39
C ALA A 134 -19.20 50.19 -10.05
N ILE A 135 -18.30 50.22 -11.06
CA ILE A 135 -17.82 49.00 -11.73
C ILE A 135 -17.00 48.15 -10.77
N LEU A 136 -16.12 48.75 -9.96
CA LEU A 136 -15.32 48.06 -8.97
C LEU A 136 -16.20 47.40 -7.87
N ASP A 137 -17.23 48.11 -7.40
CA ASP A 137 -18.21 47.54 -6.47
C ASP A 137 -18.95 46.32 -7.08
N LEU A 138 -19.39 46.45 -8.33
CA LEU A 138 -20.01 45.34 -9.05
C LEU A 138 -19.07 44.12 -9.14
N GLN A 139 -17.78 44.34 -9.40
CA GLN A 139 -16.80 43.24 -9.42
C GLN A 139 -16.65 42.59 -8.04
N ALA A 140 -16.61 43.40 -6.97
CA ALA A 140 -16.56 42.88 -5.61
C ALA A 140 -17.79 42.00 -5.28
N LYS A 141 -19.01 42.47 -5.61
CA LYS A 141 -20.26 41.71 -5.41
C LYS A 141 -20.30 40.43 -6.23
N LYS A 142 -19.77 40.46 -7.48
CA LYS A 142 -19.62 39.22 -8.28
C LYS A 142 -18.69 38.24 -7.65
N ALA A 143 -17.57 38.66 -7.05
CA ALA A 143 -16.65 37.79 -6.32
C ALA A 143 -17.32 37.15 -5.07
N ASP A 144 -18.09 37.97 -4.32
CA ASP A 144 -18.87 37.49 -3.18
C ASP A 144 -19.88 36.40 -3.62
N LEU A 145 -20.56 36.61 -4.76
CA LEU A 145 -21.49 35.62 -5.30
C LEU A 145 -20.79 34.29 -5.68
N VAL A 146 -19.63 34.40 -6.33
CA VAL A 146 -18.82 33.20 -6.66
C VAL A 146 -18.44 32.44 -5.40
N GLN A 147 -18.02 33.13 -4.35
CA GLN A 147 -17.69 32.49 -3.05
C GLN A 147 -18.93 31.83 -2.43
N ALA A 148 -20.08 32.49 -2.43
CA ALA A 148 -21.33 31.94 -1.91
C ALA A 148 -21.76 30.66 -2.66
N ARG A 149 -21.68 30.68 -3.99
CA ARG A 149 -21.97 29.51 -4.84
C ARG A 149 -20.99 28.37 -4.62
N THR A 150 -19.71 28.69 -4.42
CA THR A 150 -18.68 27.68 -4.10
C THR A 150 -19.00 26.98 -2.78
N ASN A 151 -19.36 27.75 -1.76
CA ASN A 151 -19.75 27.20 -0.46
C ASN A 151 -21.03 26.34 -0.56
N LEU A 152 -22.01 26.77 -1.34
CA LEU A 152 -23.19 25.97 -1.63
C LEU A 152 -22.81 24.69 -2.39
N GLY A 153 -21.85 24.76 -3.32
CA GLY A 153 -21.34 23.60 -4.04
C GLY A 153 -20.75 22.54 -3.10
N TYR A 154 -20.18 22.91 -1.97
CA TYR A 154 -19.65 21.99 -0.97
C TYR A 154 -20.72 21.19 -0.21
N THR A 155 -22.01 21.54 -0.36
CA THR A 155 -23.11 20.70 0.16
C THR A 155 -23.26 19.40 -0.63
N LEU A 156 -22.76 19.34 -1.87
CA LEU A 156 -22.78 18.17 -2.73
C LEU A 156 -21.37 17.57 -2.76
N ILE A 157 -21.18 16.50 -2.03
CA ILE A 157 -19.88 15.85 -1.92
C ILE A 157 -19.78 14.81 -3.03
N LYS A 158 -18.76 14.97 -3.88
CA LYS A 158 -18.51 14.16 -5.06
C LYS A 158 -17.22 13.35 -4.91
N SER A 159 -17.13 12.25 -5.64
CA SER A 159 -15.88 11.47 -5.69
C SER A 159 -14.75 12.28 -6.35
N PRO A 160 -13.58 12.36 -5.73
CA PRO A 160 -12.41 13.02 -6.30
C PRO A 160 -11.72 12.21 -7.39
N VAL A 161 -11.88 10.87 -7.36
CA VAL A 161 -11.23 9.89 -8.26
C VAL A 161 -12.20 8.80 -8.67
N ASP A 162 -11.81 8.02 -9.69
CA ASP A 162 -12.44 6.75 -10.01
C ASP A 162 -11.99 5.71 -8.99
N GLY A 163 -12.89 4.87 -8.50
CA GLY A 163 -12.49 3.87 -7.50
C GLY A 163 -13.67 3.19 -6.81
N VAL A 164 -13.38 2.56 -5.69
CA VAL A 164 -14.34 1.85 -4.85
C VAL A 164 -14.53 2.58 -3.53
N VAL A 165 -15.79 2.75 -3.13
CA VAL A 165 -16.18 3.39 -1.86
C VAL A 165 -15.89 2.44 -0.70
N GLY A 166 -15.13 2.91 0.28
CA GLY A 166 -14.87 2.19 1.53
C GLY A 166 -16.04 2.24 2.50
N GLU A 167 -15.74 2.00 3.78
CA GLU A 167 -16.73 2.07 4.85
C GLU A 167 -17.33 3.47 4.98
N ILE A 168 -18.65 3.55 5.22
CA ILE A 168 -19.39 4.78 5.43
C ILE A 168 -19.77 4.87 6.92
N ILE A 169 -18.97 5.65 7.66
CA ILE A 169 -19.07 5.74 9.11
C ILE A 169 -20.33 6.49 9.56
N PHE A 170 -20.71 7.53 8.80
CA PHE A 170 -21.84 8.42 9.15
C PHE A 170 -23.14 7.96 8.47
N ARG A 171 -24.25 8.18 9.16
CA ARG A 171 -25.59 7.86 8.64
C ARG A 171 -26.37 9.14 8.34
N THR A 172 -27.40 9.01 7.53
CA THR A 172 -28.35 10.10 7.28
C THR A 172 -28.88 10.66 8.60
N GLY A 173 -28.83 11.99 8.74
CA GLY A 173 -29.16 12.71 9.98
C GLY A 173 -27.97 13.01 10.89
N SER A 174 -26.78 12.45 10.63
CA SER A 174 -25.58 12.77 11.40
C SER A 174 -25.12 14.21 11.12
N LEU A 175 -24.67 14.91 12.17
CA LEU A 175 -23.97 16.19 12.02
C LEU A 175 -22.53 15.92 11.56
N VAL A 176 -22.12 16.58 10.49
CA VAL A 176 -20.77 16.48 9.91
C VAL A 176 -20.14 17.86 9.80
N SER A 177 -18.84 17.96 9.96
CA SER A 177 -18.10 19.22 9.88
C SER A 177 -16.65 18.97 9.47
N PRO A 178 -15.92 20.01 9.00
CA PRO A 178 -14.50 19.89 8.63
C PRO A 178 -13.60 19.48 9.80
N GLN A 179 -14.02 19.70 11.04
CA GLN A 179 -13.25 19.42 12.25
C GLN A 179 -13.35 17.97 12.72
N VAL A 180 -14.27 17.19 12.16
CA VAL A 180 -14.42 15.77 12.51
C VAL A 180 -13.19 15.01 12.07
N GLN A 181 -12.61 14.23 12.99
CA GLN A 181 -11.36 13.48 12.72
C GLN A 181 -11.54 12.38 11.67
N GLN A 182 -12.70 11.71 11.68
CA GLN A 182 -12.98 10.61 10.75
C GLN A 182 -13.52 11.14 9.41
N PRO A 183 -13.08 10.61 8.28
CA PRO A 183 -13.67 10.93 6.98
C PRO A 183 -15.09 10.35 6.86
N LEU A 184 -15.88 10.86 5.92
CA LEU A 184 -17.19 10.27 5.59
C LEU A 184 -17.04 8.88 5.01
N THR A 185 -16.06 8.72 4.15
CA THR A 185 -15.60 7.46 3.56
C THR A 185 -14.20 7.67 2.96
N VAL A 186 -13.60 6.58 2.51
CA VAL A 186 -12.38 6.61 1.68
C VAL A 186 -12.74 6.07 0.30
N VAL A 187 -12.31 6.74 -0.76
CA VAL A 187 -12.43 6.21 -2.13
C VAL A 187 -11.06 5.73 -2.56
N SER A 188 -10.96 4.43 -2.87
CA SER A 188 -9.72 3.77 -3.24
C SER A 188 -9.68 3.49 -4.75
N ASP A 189 -8.67 4.01 -5.45
CA ASP A 189 -8.37 3.57 -6.81
C ASP A 189 -7.66 2.22 -6.75
N ILE A 190 -8.37 1.18 -7.17
CA ILE A 190 -7.90 -0.21 -7.12
C ILE A 190 -7.52 -0.76 -8.50
N ASN A 191 -7.48 0.05 -9.56
CA ASN A 191 -7.03 -0.40 -10.89
C ASN A 191 -5.58 -0.88 -10.85
N GLU A 192 -4.78 -0.20 -10.03
CA GLU A 192 -3.43 -0.62 -9.66
C GLU A 192 -3.35 -0.73 -8.15
N VAL A 193 -2.68 -1.76 -7.66
CA VAL A 193 -2.43 -1.91 -6.23
C VAL A 193 -0.94 -1.79 -5.93
N HIS A 194 -0.62 -1.08 -4.87
CA HIS A 194 0.72 -0.93 -4.35
C HIS A 194 0.93 -1.92 -3.21
N VAL A 195 1.96 -2.72 -3.35
CA VAL A 195 2.36 -3.70 -2.34
C VAL A 195 3.66 -3.22 -1.70
N TYR A 196 3.60 -2.98 -0.40
CA TYR A 196 4.72 -2.50 0.39
C TYR A 196 5.30 -3.66 1.20
N PHE A 197 6.60 -3.87 1.08
CA PHE A 197 7.35 -4.82 1.90
C PHE A 197 8.71 -4.22 2.26
N SER A 198 9.40 -4.83 3.23
CA SER A 198 10.68 -4.33 3.70
C SER A 198 11.76 -5.39 3.51
N LEU A 199 12.93 -4.94 3.07
CA LEU A 199 14.16 -5.72 3.05
C LEU A 199 15.09 -5.19 4.13
N ASP A 200 15.86 -6.05 4.77
CA ASP A 200 16.96 -5.62 5.62
C ASP A 200 18.07 -4.95 4.77
N GLU A 201 18.97 -4.21 5.43
CA GLU A 201 20.04 -3.46 4.76
C GLU A 201 20.92 -4.38 3.90
N ARG A 202 21.24 -5.57 4.39
CA ARG A 202 22.10 -6.52 3.70
C ARG A 202 21.42 -7.05 2.43
N GLU A 203 20.17 -7.48 2.55
CA GLU A 203 19.40 -7.96 1.40
C GLU A 203 19.17 -6.86 0.36
N PHE A 204 18.94 -5.63 0.83
CA PHE A 204 18.83 -4.47 -0.05
C PHE A 204 20.14 -4.20 -0.81
N LEU A 205 21.28 -4.22 -0.12
CA LEU A 205 22.59 -4.01 -0.76
C LEU A 205 22.94 -5.14 -1.73
N ASP A 206 22.63 -6.38 -1.38
CA ASP A 206 22.82 -7.53 -2.27
C ASP A 206 21.97 -7.37 -3.54
N LEU A 207 20.69 -6.97 -3.40
CA LEU A 207 19.81 -6.70 -4.53
C LEU A 207 20.33 -5.52 -5.37
N TYR A 208 20.71 -4.42 -4.71
CA TYR A 208 21.21 -3.20 -5.37
C TYR A 208 22.49 -3.44 -6.18
N ASN A 209 23.40 -4.28 -5.67
CA ASN A 209 24.68 -4.59 -6.31
C ASN A 209 24.57 -5.68 -7.38
N ALA A 210 23.52 -6.49 -7.35
CA ALA A 210 23.32 -7.57 -8.31
C ALA A 210 22.92 -7.07 -9.73
N TYR A 211 22.45 -5.82 -9.85
CA TYR A 211 21.96 -5.27 -11.11
C TYR A 211 22.74 -4.05 -11.56
N GLU A 212 22.97 -3.95 -12.87
CA GLU A 212 23.69 -2.86 -13.49
C GLU A 212 22.83 -1.60 -13.59
N GLY A 213 23.47 -0.43 -13.50
CA GLY A 213 22.88 0.89 -13.61
C GLY A 213 23.66 1.90 -12.76
N GLU A 214 23.76 3.14 -13.21
CA GLU A 214 24.41 4.23 -12.48
C GLU A 214 23.44 4.85 -11.44
N THR A 215 22.16 4.82 -11.75
CA THR A 215 21.10 5.39 -10.89
C THR A 215 20.17 4.30 -10.37
N LEU A 216 19.48 4.59 -9.26
CA LEU A 216 18.46 3.68 -8.71
C LEU A 216 17.35 3.40 -9.73
N ASP A 217 16.91 4.43 -10.47
CA ASP A 217 15.84 4.30 -11.47
C ASP A 217 16.21 3.37 -12.62
N GLU A 218 17.49 3.34 -13.01
CA GLU A 218 17.99 2.40 -14.01
C GLU A 218 18.00 0.97 -13.47
N LYS A 219 18.47 0.78 -12.26
CA LYS A 219 18.50 -0.53 -11.59
C LYS A 219 17.11 -1.11 -11.37
N LEU A 220 16.12 -0.27 -11.03
CA LEU A 220 14.72 -0.68 -10.83
C LEU A 220 14.12 -1.36 -12.08
N LYS A 221 14.54 -0.95 -13.28
CA LYS A 221 14.07 -1.56 -14.54
C LYS A 221 14.55 -3.00 -14.73
N HIS A 222 15.66 -3.35 -14.09
CA HIS A 222 16.28 -4.67 -14.18
C HIS A 222 15.96 -5.58 -12.99
N PHE A 223 15.29 -5.05 -11.96
CA PHE A 223 14.93 -5.83 -10.78
C PHE A 223 13.95 -6.95 -11.14
N PRO A 224 14.01 -8.08 -10.41
CA PRO A 224 13.12 -9.20 -10.66
C PRO A 224 11.68 -8.80 -10.40
N LYS A 225 10.78 -9.39 -11.16
CA LYS A 225 9.36 -9.30 -10.87
C LYS A 225 9.04 -10.01 -9.56
N VAL A 226 8.04 -9.53 -8.86
CA VAL A 226 7.58 -10.09 -7.60
C VAL A 226 6.21 -10.72 -7.78
N GLN A 227 5.95 -11.77 -7.02
CA GLN A 227 4.67 -12.47 -7.04
C GLN A 227 4.00 -12.29 -5.68
N LEU A 228 2.73 -11.90 -5.71
CA LEU A 228 1.93 -11.76 -4.50
C LEU A 228 1.31 -13.12 -4.15
N VAL A 229 1.54 -13.56 -2.91
CA VAL A 229 0.90 -14.74 -2.33
C VAL A 229 -0.11 -14.26 -1.30
N LEU A 230 -1.37 -14.57 -1.51
CA LEU A 230 -2.47 -14.20 -0.64
C LEU A 230 -2.46 -15.04 0.64
N SER A 231 -3.19 -14.59 1.66
CA SER A 231 -3.25 -15.27 2.97
C SER A 231 -3.83 -16.70 2.90
N ASN A 232 -4.61 -17.02 1.86
CA ASN A 232 -5.11 -18.36 1.58
C ASN A 232 -4.08 -19.28 0.90
N GLY A 233 -2.86 -18.76 0.59
CA GLY A 233 -1.80 -19.48 -0.10
C GLY A 233 -1.87 -19.43 -1.63
N GLU A 234 -2.90 -18.82 -2.20
CA GLU A 234 -3.00 -18.64 -3.65
C GLU A 234 -2.05 -17.56 -4.15
N ARG A 235 -1.51 -17.77 -5.34
CA ARG A 235 -0.66 -16.79 -6.01
C ARG A 235 -1.53 -15.90 -6.89
N ALA A 236 -1.36 -14.59 -6.77
CA ALA A 236 -2.00 -13.64 -7.67
C ALA A 236 -1.57 -13.95 -9.12
N LYS A 237 -2.51 -13.80 -10.05
CA LYS A 237 -2.23 -14.06 -11.48
C LYS A 237 -1.27 -13.03 -12.07
N ALA A 238 -1.34 -11.79 -11.61
CA ALA A 238 -0.48 -10.73 -12.07
C ALA A 238 0.87 -10.77 -11.32
N GLU A 239 1.94 -10.51 -12.06
CA GLU A 239 3.26 -10.25 -11.51
C GLU A 239 3.43 -8.76 -11.25
N GLY A 240 4.01 -8.42 -10.13
CA GLY A 240 4.32 -7.04 -9.77
C GLY A 240 5.71 -6.62 -10.22
N THR A 241 5.84 -5.33 -10.49
CA THR A 241 7.13 -4.70 -10.80
C THR A 241 7.51 -3.81 -9.62
N ILE A 242 8.76 -3.90 -9.17
CA ILE A 242 9.29 -3.00 -8.15
C ILE A 242 9.42 -1.61 -8.78
N THR A 243 8.65 -0.66 -8.26
CA THR A 243 8.54 0.70 -8.83
C THR A 243 9.22 1.76 -7.99
N SER A 244 9.49 1.48 -6.72
CA SER A 244 10.14 2.45 -5.84
C SER A 244 10.79 1.75 -4.66
N ILE A 245 11.90 2.32 -4.22
CA ILE A 245 12.56 1.98 -2.96
C ILE A 245 12.68 3.28 -2.18
N ALA A 246 12.25 3.27 -0.92
CA ALA A 246 12.48 4.42 -0.04
C ALA A 246 13.98 4.65 0.07
N GLY A 247 14.44 5.82 -0.37
CA GLY A 247 15.87 6.15 -0.49
C GLY A 247 16.62 6.29 0.84
N LEU A 248 15.94 6.09 1.96
CA LEU A 248 16.50 6.11 3.30
C LEU A 248 16.10 4.82 4.02
N LEU A 249 17.08 4.13 4.55
CA LEU A 249 16.85 3.05 5.52
C LEU A 249 16.14 3.65 6.74
N ASP A 250 15.12 2.97 7.21
CA ASP A 250 14.48 3.33 8.48
C ASP A 250 15.52 3.21 9.60
N ARG A 251 15.76 4.31 10.31
CA ARG A 251 16.83 4.41 11.32
C ARG A 251 16.61 3.48 12.53
N ASN A 252 15.37 3.09 12.78
CA ASN A 252 15.01 2.24 13.92
C ASN A 252 15.11 0.76 13.58
N THR A 253 14.78 0.40 12.33
CA THR A 253 14.70 -1.00 11.90
C THR A 253 15.85 -1.41 10.96
N GLY A 254 16.61 -0.46 10.39
CA GLY A 254 17.63 -0.73 9.39
C GLY A 254 17.07 -1.33 8.10
N ALA A 255 15.78 -1.15 7.83
CA ALA A 255 15.12 -1.77 6.68
C ALA A 255 14.83 -0.76 5.57
N ALA A 256 14.97 -1.20 4.31
CA ALA A 256 14.54 -0.48 3.13
C ALA A 256 13.09 -0.84 2.81
N ARG A 257 12.21 0.15 2.73
CA ARG A 257 10.81 -0.05 2.30
C ARG A 257 10.73 -0.04 0.79
N ILE A 258 10.20 -1.12 0.24
CA ILE A 258 10.04 -1.32 -1.20
C ILE A 258 8.57 -1.26 -1.56
N ARG A 259 8.27 -0.65 -2.70
CA ARG A 259 6.94 -0.66 -3.30
C ARG A 259 6.97 -1.40 -4.61
N ALA A 260 6.13 -2.40 -4.74
CA ALA A 260 5.84 -3.05 -6.01
C ALA A 260 4.43 -2.68 -6.47
N THR A 261 4.25 -2.50 -7.77
CA THR A 261 2.96 -2.18 -8.38
C THR A 261 2.44 -3.40 -9.13
N PHE A 262 1.18 -3.73 -8.91
CA PHE A 262 0.45 -4.80 -9.57
C PHE A 262 -0.76 -4.20 -10.29
N LEU A 263 -1.05 -4.67 -11.47
CA LEU A 263 -2.32 -4.41 -12.16
C LEU A 263 -3.37 -5.35 -11.58
N ASN A 264 -4.54 -4.82 -11.23
CA ASN A 264 -5.63 -5.59 -10.63
C ASN A 264 -6.62 -6.09 -11.70
#